data_2ef241e71acc5f7491bf730d1d0ca413
#
_entry.id   2ef241e71acc5f7491bf730d1d0ca413
#
_cell.length_a   1.000
_cell.length_b   1.000
_cell.length_c   1.000
_cell.angle_alpha   90.00
_cell.angle_beta   90.00
_cell.angle_gamma   90.00
#
_symmetry.space_group_name_H-M   'P 1'
#
loop_
_entity.id
_entity.type
_entity.pdbx_description
1 polymer ?
#
loop_
_entity_poly.entity_id
_entity_poly.type
_entity_poly.pdbx_seq_one_letter_code
_entity_poly.pdbx_strand_id
1 'polypeptide(L)'
;MKQHLHLLILLLFALPVEAQPTLESLLRAVDAAIEDSEQYEKDKMQRITLIKDGLKVSGLSLEEEYRINLRLYTEYEAYICDSARHYINRNIELAVRLNNREWLNESKLKKVHILATSGLYAEGL
;
A
#
# COMPACT_ATOMS: atom_id res chain seq x y z
N MET A 1 44.42 35.65 -26.95
CA MET A 1 44.49 34.53 -25.98
C MET A 1 44.08 34.94 -24.55
N LYS A 2 44.54 36.07 -24.02
CA LYS A 2 44.19 36.48 -22.64
C LYS A 2 42.71 36.79 -22.43
N GLN A 3 42.00 37.38 -23.42
CA GLN A 3 40.57 37.73 -23.33
C GLN A 3 39.66 36.49 -23.27
N HIS A 4 39.99 35.40 -23.97
CA HIS A 4 39.23 34.15 -23.93
C HIS A 4 39.38 33.40 -22.62
N LEU A 5 40.51 33.57 -21.97
CA LEU A 5 40.79 32.94 -20.66
C LEU A 5 39.92 33.60 -19.57
N HIS A 6 39.71 34.91 -19.60
CA HIS A 6 38.86 35.60 -18.66
C HIS A 6 37.39 35.25 -18.85
N LEU A 7 36.92 35.05 -20.10
CA LEU A 7 35.57 34.60 -20.41
C LEU A 7 35.31 33.19 -19.91
N LEU A 8 36.30 32.30 -20.04
CA LEU A 8 36.22 30.92 -19.55
C LEU A 8 36.13 30.86 -18.02
N ILE A 9 36.90 31.69 -17.33
CA ILE A 9 36.89 31.77 -15.84
C ILE A 9 35.53 32.33 -15.36
N LEU A 10 34.96 33.32 -16.04
CA LEU A 10 33.65 33.89 -15.70
C LEU A 10 32.51 32.86 -15.92
N LEU A 11 32.62 31.99 -16.91
CA LEU A 11 31.64 30.91 -17.16
C LEU A 11 31.67 29.83 -16.07
N LEU A 12 32.82 29.55 -15.46
CA LEU A 12 32.97 28.59 -14.37
C LEU A 12 32.30 29.02 -13.06
N PHE A 13 32.12 30.35 -12.85
CA PHE A 13 31.41 30.89 -11.70
C PHE A 13 29.88 30.97 -11.89
N ALA A 14 29.38 30.68 -13.08
CA ALA A 14 27.94 30.68 -13.38
C ALA A 14 27.26 29.31 -13.21
N LEU A 15 27.96 28.31 -12.69
CA LEU A 15 27.32 27.04 -12.33
C LEU A 15 26.36 27.29 -11.16
N PRO A 16 25.08 26.92 -11.28
CA PRO A 16 24.16 27.02 -10.16
C PRO A 16 24.71 26.14 -9.03
N VAL A 17 25.10 26.75 -7.93
CA VAL A 17 25.33 26.05 -6.68
C VAL A 17 23.96 25.60 -6.24
N GLU A 18 23.64 24.30 -6.41
CA GLU A 18 22.47 23.72 -5.78
C GLU A 18 22.57 23.97 -4.28
N ALA A 19 21.71 24.84 -3.80
CA ALA A 19 21.65 25.17 -2.37
C ALA A 19 21.32 23.89 -1.60
N GLN A 20 22.24 23.41 -0.79
CA GLN A 20 21.97 22.28 0.09
C GLN A 20 20.76 22.61 0.96
N PRO A 21 19.81 21.66 1.14
CA PRO A 21 18.63 21.93 1.94
C PRO A 21 19.06 22.32 3.37
N THR A 22 18.52 23.41 3.86
CA THR A 22 18.79 23.85 5.24
C THR A 22 18.10 22.87 6.21
N LEU A 23 18.62 22.76 7.45
CA LEU A 23 17.99 21.96 8.50
C LEU A 23 16.51 22.32 8.66
N GLU A 24 16.18 23.59 8.58
CA GLU A 24 14.81 24.08 8.71
C GLU A 24 13.93 23.63 7.55
N SER A 25 14.44 23.61 6.31
CA SER A 25 13.69 23.09 5.15
C SER A 25 13.46 21.59 5.24
N LEU A 26 14.42 20.83 5.78
CA LEU A 26 14.29 19.39 6.01
C LEU A 26 13.25 19.11 7.11
N LEU A 27 13.27 19.87 8.21
CA LEU A 27 12.28 19.73 9.29
C LEU A 27 10.86 20.01 8.77
N ARG A 28 10.66 21.07 8.00
CA ARG A 28 9.36 21.37 7.39
C ARG A 28 8.90 20.25 6.41
N ALA A 29 9.82 19.66 5.67
CA ALA A 29 9.49 18.54 4.79
C ALA A 29 9.08 17.29 5.58
N VAL A 30 9.69 17.05 6.74
CA VAL A 30 9.31 15.96 7.66
C VAL A 30 7.92 16.24 8.26
N ASP A 31 7.65 17.45 8.74
CA ASP A 31 6.35 17.82 9.30
C ASP A 31 5.23 17.65 8.25
N ALA A 32 5.45 18.11 7.03
CA ALA A 32 4.50 17.91 5.92
C ALA A 32 4.28 16.43 5.60
N ALA A 33 5.34 15.62 5.60
CA ALA A 33 5.23 14.18 5.35
C ALA A 33 4.46 13.45 6.47
N ILE A 34 4.58 13.90 7.72
CA ILE A 34 3.81 13.38 8.86
C ILE A 34 2.33 13.72 8.68
N GLU A 35 2.00 14.98 8.38
CA GLU A 35 0.62 15.43 8.16
C GLU A 35 -0.04 14.68 6.98
N ASP A 36 0.66 14.51 5.87
CA ASP A 36 0.20 13.74 4.71
C ASP A 36 -0.04 12.25 5.09
N SER A 37 0.82 11.68 5.95
CA SER A 37 0.68 10.31 6.44
C SER A 37 -0.56 10.15 7.30
N GLU A 38 -0.85 11.08 8.22
CA GLU A 38 -2.03 11.06 9.08
C GLU A 38 -3.32 11.16 8.26
N GLN A 39 -3.34 12.04 7.24
CA GLN A 39 -4.48 12.16 6.34
C GLN A 39 -4.69 10.88 5.53
N TYR A 40 -3.61 10.27 5.01
CA TYR A 40 -3.66 9.00 4.28
C TYR A 40 -4.25 7.87 5.15
N GLU A 41 -3.79 7.75 6.39
CA GLU A 41 -4.31 6.75 7.35
C GLU A 41 -5.81 6.94 7.62
N LYS A 42 -6.24 8.18 7.84
CA LYS A 42 -7.65 8.52 8.05
C LYS A 42 -8.51 8.14 6.86
N ASP A 43 -8.08 8.50 5.65
CA ASP A 43 -8.80 8.19 4.42
C ASP A 43 -8.87 6.67 4.19
N LYS A 44 -7.78 5.95 4.48
CA LYS A 44 -7.73 4.49 4.41
C LYS A 44 -8.71 3.84 5.38
N MET A 45 -8.72 4.27 6.64
CA MET A 45 -9.65 3.75 7.63
C MET A 45 -11.11 4.04 7.27
N GLN A 46 -11.39 5.18 6.68
CA GLN A 46 -12.72 5.51 6.17
C GLN A 46 -13.14 4.57 5.02
N ARG A 47 -12.25 4.32 4.03
CA ARG A 47 -12.52 3.36 2.95
C ARG A 47 -12.78 1.95 3.49
N ILE A 48 -11.94 1.47 4.42
CA ILE A 48 -12.11 0.17 5.07
C ILE A 48 -13.47 0.08 5.76
N THR A 49 -13.89 1.11 6.47
CA THR A 49 -15.18 1.15 7.15
C THR A 49 -16.33 1.04 6.15
N LEU A 50 -16.30 1.81 5.07
CA LEU A 50 -17.31 1.75 4.01
C LEU A 50 -17.38 0.36 3.36
N ILE A 51 -16.26 -0.29 3.12
CA ILE A 51 -16.22 -1.63 2.55
C ILE A 51 -16.82 -2.65 3.54
N LYS A 52 -16.48 -2.55 4.84
CA LYS A 52 -17.04 -3.42 5.89
C LYS A 52 -18.55 -3.29 6.05
N ASP A 53 -19.09 -2.09 5.86
CA ASP A 53 -20.52 -1.87 5.90
C ASP A 53 -21.25 -2.66 4.80
N GLY A 54 -20.60 -2.90 3.66
CA GLY A 54 -21.10 -3.79 2.62
C GLY A 54 -21.34 -5.22 3.09
N LEU A 55 -20.57 -5.74 4.06
CA LEU A 55 -20.79 -7.07 4.64
C LEU A 55 -22.02 -7.17 5.54
N LYS A 56 -22.59 -6.03 5.96
CA LYS A 56 -23.78 -5.98 6.84
C LYS A 56 -25.09 -5.99 6.05
N VAL A 57 -25.01 -5.94 4.72
CA VAL A 57 -26.21 -5.91 3.86
C VAL A 57 -26.93 -7.25 3.93
N SER A 58 -28.26 -7.21 4.17
CA SER A 58 -29.09 -8.40 4.22
C SER A 58 -29.23 -9.05 2.84
N GLY A 59 -29.12 -10.38 2.77
CA GLY A 59 -29.29 -11.11 1.52
C GLY A 59 -28.07 -11.08 0.59
N LEU A 60 -26.90 -10.75 1.12
CA LEU A 60 -25.64 -10.76 0.38
C LEU A 60 -25.38 -12.16 -0.19
N SER A 61 -25.12 -12.27 -1.49
CA SER A 61 -24.71 -13.51 -2.13
C SER A 61 -23.27 -13.90 -1.75
N LEU A 62 -22.92 -15.19 -1.90
CA LEU A 62 -21.55 -15.65 -1.61
C LEU A 62 -20.52 -14.99 -2.53
N GLU A 63 -20.89 -14.69 -3.78
CA GLU A 63 -20.03 -13.99 -4.74
C GLU A 63 -19.78 -12.53 -4.32
N GLU A 64 -20.81 -11.84 -3.84
CA GLU A 64 -20.68 -10.46 -3.34
C GLU A 64 -19.83 -10.43 -2.08
N GLU A 65 -20.09 -11.36 -1.14
CA GLU A 65 -19.26 -11.51 0.07
C GLU A 65 -17.78 -11.77 -0.30
N TYR A 66 -17.51 -12.65 -1.28
CA TYR A 66 -16.15 -12.91 -1.76
C TYR A 66 -15.48 -11.62 -2.27
N ARG A 67 -16.18 -10.85 -3.10
CA ARG A 67 -15.63 -9.61 -3.68
C ARG A 67 -15.37 -8.55 -2.62
N ILE A 68 -16.24 -8.42 -1.62
CA ILE A 68 -16.03 -7.48 -0.51
C ILE A 68 -14.82 -7.89 0.33
N ASN A 69 -14.71 -9.17 0.68
CA ASN A 69 -13.56 -9.68 1.42
C ASN A 69 -12.24 -9.53 0.64
N LEU A 70 -12.27 -9.70 -0.70
CA LEU A 70 -11.09 -9.47 -1.53
C LEU A 70 -10.64 -8.00 -1.50
N ARG A 71 -11.58 -7.05 -1.52
CA ARG A 71 -11.27 -5.62 -1.36
C ARG A 71 -10.70 -5.32 0.02
N LEU A 72 -11.25 -5.90 1.08
CA LEU A 72 -10.72 -5.75 2.44
C LEU A 72 -9.31 -6.35 2.55
N TYR A 73 -9.06 -7.51 1.95
CA TYR A 73 -7.71 -8.07 1.85
C TYR A 73 -6.74 -7.05 1.23
N THR A 74 -7.08 -6.46 0.09
CA THR A 74 -6.23 -5.48 -0.62
C THR A 74 -5.95 -4.23 0.22
N GLU A 75 -6.93 -3.73 0.98
CA GLU A 75 -6.70 -2.59 1.88
C GLU A 75 -5.74 -2.93 3.04
N TYR A 76 -5.73 -4.19 3.50
CA TYR A 76 -4.95 -4.62 4.65
C TYR A 76 -3.59 -5.25 4.32
N GLU A 77 -3.39 -5.80 3.11
CA GLU A 77 -2.21 -6.63 2.78
C GLU A 77 -0.86 -5.94 3.02
N ALA A 78 -0.76 -4.62 2.81
CA ALA A 78 0.46 -3.84 3.02
C ALA A 78 0.54 -3.19 4.42
N TYR A 79 -0.46 -3.41 5.30
CA TYR A 79 -0.64 -2.61 6.50
C TYR A 79 -0.82 -3.47 7.76
N ILE A 80 -1.78 -4.42 7.76
CA ILE A 80 -2.09 -5.29 8.88
C ILE A 80 -2.25 -6.74 8.40
N CYS A 81 -1.17 -7.51 8.45
CA CYS A 81 -1.13 -8.89 7.96
C CYS A 81 -2.21 -9.79 8.59
N ASP A 82 -2.53 -9.66 9.87
CA ASP A 82 -3.56 -10.45 10.53
C ASP A 82 -4.96 -10.20 9.97
N SER A 83 -5.30 -8.93 9.71
CA SER A 83 -6.57 -8.58 9.07
C SER A 83 -6.63 -9.08 7.63
N ALA A 84 -5.55 -8.93 6.86
CA ALA A 84 -5.48 -9.46 5.50
C ALA A 84 -5.65 -10.99 5.50
N ARG A 85 -4.99 -11.70 6.41
CA ARG A 85 -5.10 -13.16 6.59
C ARG A 85 -6.53 -13.58 6.94
N HIS A 86 -7.22 -12.84 7.79
CA HIS A 86 -8.61 -13.10 8.14
C HIS A 86 -9.51 -13.09 6.89
N TYR A 87 -9.45 -12.04 6.08
CA TYR A 87 -10.30 -11.90 4.90
C TYR A 87 -9.95 -12.89 3.78
N ILE A 88 -8.67 -13.20 3.58
CA ILE A 88 -8.30 -14.18 2.55
C ILE A 88 -8.66 -15.62 2.95
N ASN A 89 -8.61 -15.97 4.24
CA ASN A 89 -9.11 -17.27 4.71
C ASN A 89 -10.61 -17.39 4.47
N ARG A 90 -11.39 -16.33 4.73
CA ARG A 90 -12.81 -16.30 4.43
C ARG A 90 -13.08 -16.50 2.94
N ASN A 91 -12.29 -15.89 2.06
CA ASN A 91 -12.39 -16.08 0.61
C ASN A 91 -12.08 -17.51 0.16
N ILE A 92 -11.15 -18.20 0.81
CA ILE A 92 -10.90 -19.62 0.55
C ILE A 92 -12.15 -20.45 0.85
N GLU A 93 -12.81 -20.23 2.00
CA GLU A 93 -14.06 -20.92 2.37
C GLU A 93 -15.19 -20.64 1.35
N LEU A 94 -15.37 -19.38 0.96
CA LEU A 94 -16.39 -18.97 0.00
C LEU A 94 -16.15 -19.59 -1.38
N ALA A 95 -14.89 -19.60 -1.85
CA ALA A 95 -14.51 -20.19 -3.13
C ALA A 95 -14.79 -21.72 -3.16
N VAL A 96 -14.57 -22.41 -2.04
CA VAL A 96 -14.94 -23.84 -1.89
C VAL A 96 -16.46 -24.02 -1.98
N ARG A 97 -17.23 -23.21 -1.25
CA ARG A 97 -18.72 -23.26 -1.26
C ARG A 97 -19.32 -22.97 -2.63
N LEU A 98 -18.69 -22.05 -3.37
CA LEU A 98 -19.07 -21.68 -4.74
C LEU A 98 -18.60 -22.71 -5.77
N ASN A 99 -17.80 -23.70 -5.38
CA ASN A 99 -17.11 -24.64 -6.28
C ASN A 99 -16.31 -23.91 -7.39
N ASN A 100 -15.74 -22.76 -7.07
CA ASN A 100 -14.96 -21.94 -7.98
C ASN A 100 -13.46 -22.17 -7.79
N ARG A 101 -12.87 -23.03 -8.63
CA ARG A 101 -11.46 -23.42 -8.55
C ARG A 101 -10.49 -22.25 -8.82
N GLU A 102 -10.85 -21.33 -9.69
CA GLU A 102 -10.04 -20.16 -10.02
C GLU A 102 -9.90 -19.25 -8.81
N TRP A 103 -11.02 -18.88 -8.20
CA TRP A 103 -11.03 -18.06 -6.98
C TRP A 103 -10.36 -18.74 -5.77
N LEU A 104 -10.49 -20.07 -5.69
CA LEU A 104 -9.81 -20.85 -4.67
C LEU A 104 -8.29 -20.77 -4.83
N ASN A 105 -7.78 -20.95 -6.05
CA ASN A 105 -6.34 -20.90 -6.33
C ASN A 105 -5.79 -19.48 -6.12
N GLU A 106 -6.50 -18.46 -6.59
CA GLU A 106 -6.13 -17.06 -6.37
C GLU A 106 -6.04 -16.74 -4.86
N SER A 107 -7.06 -17.12 -4.09
CA SER A 107 -7.08 -16.87 -2.64
C SER A 107 -5.95 -17.61 -1.91
N LYS A 108 -5.62 -18.84 -2.31
CA LYS A 108 -4.49 -19.58 -1.75
C LYS A 108 -3.14 -18.90 -2.05
N LEU A 109 -2.94 -18.41 -3.27
CA LEU A 109 -1.72 -17.67 -3.64
C LEU A 109 -1.58 -16.39 -2.82
N LYS A 110 -2.67 -15.62 -2.65
CA LYS A 110 -2.69 -14.43 -1.80
C LYS A 110 -2.39 -14.75 -0.33
N LYS A 111 -2.90 -15.88 0.19
CA LYS A 111 -2.57 -16.35 1.53
C LYS A 111 -1.08 -16.67 1.68
N VAL A 112 -0.49 -17.40 0.73
CA VAL A 112 0.96 -17.71 0.74
C VAL A 112 1.77 -16.41 0.72
N HIS A 113 1.39 -15.43 -0.09
CA HIS A 113 2.04 -14.13 -0.14
C HIS A 113 2.05 -13.43 1.24
N ILE A 114 0.90 -13.35 1.91
CA ILE A 114 0.80 -12.74 3.25
C ILE A 114 1.65 -13.50 4.28
N LEU A 115 1.63 -14.83 4.27
CA LEU A 115 2.44 -15.62 5.19
C LEU A 115 3.93 -15.42 4.96
N ALA A 116 4.36 -15.37 3.71
CA ALA A 116 5.75 -15.12 3.35
C ALA A 116 6.20 -13.71 3.78
N THR A 117 5.41 -12.67 3.53
CA THR A 117 5.74 -11.27 3.88
C THR A 117 5.71 -11.02 5.40
N SER A 118 4.92 -11.78 6.15
CA SER A 118 4.87 -11.71 7.62
C SER A 118 5.93 -12.59 8.33
N GLY A 119 6.80 -13.29 7.58
CA GLY A 119 7.81 -14.17 8.14
C GLY A 119 7.29 -15.55 8.61
N LEU A 120 6.03 -15.88 8.34
CA LEU A 120 5.39 -17.15 8.71
C LEU A 120 5.56 -18.20 7.60
N TYR A 121 6.80 -18.40 7.13
CA TYR A 121 7.12 -19.26 5.99
C TYR A 121 6.65 -20.71 6.15
N ALA A 122 6.71 -21.24 7.37
CA ALA A 122 6.31 -22.63 7.63
C ALA A 122 4.80 -22.87 7.47
N GLU A 123 3.97 -21.85 7.66
CA GLU A 123 2.52 -21.93 7.46
C GLU A 123 2.10 -21.76 5.98
N GLY A 124 3.02 -21.26 5.15
CA GLY A 124 2.79 -21.03 3.71
C GLY A 124 3.08 -22.25 2.81
N LEU A 125 3.73 -23.29 3.36
CA LEU A 125 4.08 -24.51 2.65
C LEU A 125 2.98 -25.57 2.82
#